data_ff9ab1ef94cf434f4a7cb40eda4ae2a1
#
_entry.id   ff9ab1ef94cf434f4a7cb40eda4ae2a1
#
_cell.length_a   1.000
_cell.length_b   1.000
_cell.length_c   1.000
_cell.angle_alpha   90.00
_cell.angle_beta   90.00
_cell.angle_gamma   90.00
#
_symmetry.space_group_name_H-M   'P 1'
#
loop_
_entity.id
_entity.type
_entity.pdbx_description
1 polymer ?
#
loop_
_entity_poly.entity_id
_entity_poly.type
_entity_poly.pdbx_seq_one_letter_code
_entity_poly.pdbx_strand_id
1 'polypeptide(L)'
;MKRHSRYRVARGWLLFWTLFIGLGAVAGALCMLIDPSGRIMGMDAMLPYFQKLPFAQVVFQDFTFSGWALLIVNGLTNLTAAALLLMDRRSGAVLGGVFGVMLMLWICIQFYMFPANFMDISFFLFGLAQAATGYAAWVFSRQEEFASYLRRYDRVGTNEKRLVVYFSRLGAVRQAALEEADRTGAQVFELRTSERTEGTLGFWWCGRFGMHRWEMPLKALPERLEDYDHVTICSPIWVFDLAAPVRAFCRQAAGRIREADYVLVHYQKLRYARVADEMDAMLGLRRTGLRSICFRRGRRVREEIIR
;
A
#
# COMPACT_ATOMS: atom_id res chain seq x y z
N MET A 1 25.07 -9.84 -9.65
CA MET A 1 24.09 -8.95 -10.29
C MET A 1 23.17 -8.37 -9.20
N LYS A 2 23.29 -7.09 -8.83
CA LYS A 2 22.40 -6.44 -7.85
C LYS A 2 20.99 -6.37 -8.47
N ARG A 3 20.06 -7.19 -7.99
CA ARG A 3 18.64 -7.08 -8.34
C ARG A 3 18.20 -5.65 -8.05
N HIS A 4 17.87 -4.87 -9.10
CA HIS A 4 17.31 -3.54 -8.89
C HIS A 4 16.02 -3.70 -8.07
N SER A 5 15.98 -3.07 -6.90
CA SER A 5 14.82 -3.04 -6.04
C SER A 5 13.63 -2.48 -6.82
N ARG A 6 12.50 -3.18 -6.80
CA ARG A 6 11.26 -2.74 -7.48
C ARG A 6 10.84 -1.34 -7.03
N TYR A 7 11.05 -1.02 -5.75
CA TYR A 7 10.82 0.31 -5.21
C TYR A 7 11.69 1.35 -5.90
N ARG A 8 12.98 1.08 -6.10
CA ARG A 8 13.92 2.02 -6.72
C ARG A 8 13.53 2.35 -8.16
N VAL A 9 13.06 1.37 -8.91
CA VAL A 9 12.55 1.56 -10.28
C VAL A 9 11.27 2.40 -10.28
N ALA A 10 10.28 2.05 -9.44
CA ALA A 10 9.02 2.80 -9.36
C ALA A 10 9.25 4.24 -8.88
N ARG A 11 10.16 4.45 -7.90
CA ARG A 11 10.58 5.78 -7.44
C ARG A 11 11.23 6.59 -8.56
N GLY A 12 12.08 5.98 -9.39
CA GLY A 12 12.70 6.65 -10.53
C GLY A 12 11.67 7.16 -11.54
N TRP A 13 10.71 6.34 -11.91
CA TRP A 13 9.61 6.75 -12.78
C TRP A 13 8.72 7.83 -12.15
N LEU A 14 8.41 7.73 -10.86
CA LEU A 14 7.65 8.75 -10.16
C LEU A 14 8.41 10.09 -10.10
N LEU A 15 9.73 10.05 -9.86
CA LEU A 15 10.57 11.25 -9.89
C LEU A 15 10.58 11.90 -11.29
N PHE A 16 10.64 11.10 -12.34
CA PHE A 16 10.51 11.61 -13.71
C PHE A 16 9.17 12.34 -13.90
N TRP A 17 8.05 11.73 -13.53
CA TRP A 17 6.73 12.34 -13.70
C TRP A 17 6.57 13.62 -12.88
N THR A 18 6.99 13.61 -11.61
CA THR A 18 6.88 14.80 -10.74
C THR A 18 7.75 15.96 -11.22
N LEU A 19 8.94 15.70 -11.75
CA LEU A 19 9.79 16.74 -12.35
C LEU A 19 9.20 17.22 -13.68
N PHE A 20 8.80 16.33 -14.57
CA PHE A 20 8.24 16.67 -15.87
C PHE A 20 6.99 17.56 -15.74
N ILE A 21 6.03 17.14 -14.90
CA ILE A 21 4.80 17.89 -14.68
C ILE A 21 5.06 19.17 -13.91
N GLY A 22 5.89 19.11 -12.85
CA GLY A 22 6.21 20.26 -12.02
C GLY A 22 6.93 21.38 -12.77
N LEU A 23 7.96 21.04 -13.55
CA LEU A 23 8.70 22.02 -14.37
C LEU A 23 7.84 22.56 -15.50
N GLY A 24 7.05 21.69 -16.17
CA GLY A 24 6.12 22.11 -17.21
C GLY A 24 5.04 23.08 -16.67
N ALA A 25 4.49 22.77 -15.49
CA ALA A 25 3.52 23.66 -14.83
C ALA A 25 4.13 25.01 -14.43
N VAL A 26 5.35 25.03 -13.94
CA VAL A 26 6.06 26.28 -13.62
C VAL A 26 6.29 27.10 -14.90
N ALA A 27 6.76 26.47 -15.97
CA ALA A 27 6.98 27.15 -17.25
C ALA A 27 5.66 27.72 -17.83
N GLY A 28 4.59 26.93 -17.86
CA GLY A 28 3.28 27.37 -18.30
C GLY A 28 2.71 28.51 -17.44
N ALA A 29 2.84 28.41 -16.11
CA ALA A 29 2.45 29.46 -15.18
C ALA A 29 3.21 30.75 -15.41
N LEU A 30 4.51 30.69 -15.60
CA LEU A 30 5.33 31.88 -15.91
C LEU A 30 4.89 32.55 -17.21
N CYS A 31 4.63 31.79 -18.27
CA CYS A 31 4.11 32.34 -19.52
C CYS A 31 2.77 33.06 -19.31
N MET A 32 1.84 32.49 -18.53
CA MET A 32 0.53 33.09 -18.21
C MET A 32 0.66 34.34 -17.34
N LEU A 33 1.65 34.39 -16.43
CA LEU A 33 1.87 35.55 -15.55
C LEU A 33 2.61 36.68 -16.25
N ILE A 34 3.49 36.37 -17.21
CA ILE A 34 4.21 37.38 -18.02
C ILE A 34 3.26 38.00 -19.06
N ASP A 35 2.43 37.17 -19.70
CA ASP A 35 1.43 37.61 -20.64
C ASP A 35 0.03 37.08 -20.26
N PRO A 36 -0.69 37.80 -19.40
CA PRO A 36 -2.05 37.42 -19.00
C PRO A 36 -3.07 37.34 -20.12
N SER A 37 -2.79 37.93 -21.28
CA SER A 37 -3.64 37.80 -22.44
C SER A 37 -3.61 36.41 -23.07
N GLY A 38 -2.58 35.60 -22.76
CA GLY A 38 -2.40 34.25 -23.29
C GLY A 38 -1.84 34.15 -24.70
N ARG A 39 -1.47 35.29 -25.32
CA ARG A 39 -0.97 35.32 -26.72
C ARG A 39 0.33 34.58 -26.90
N ILE A 40 1.27 34.68 -25.91
CA ILE A 40 2.55 33.96 -25.95
C ILE A 40 2.34 32.44 -26.09
N MET A 41 1.29 31.92 -25.47
CA MET A 41 0.95 30.50 -25.52
C MET A 41 -0.08 30.14 -26.59
N GLY A 42 -0.58 31.13 -27.37
CA GLY A 42 -1.67 30.91 -28.33
C GLY A 42 -3.00 30.51 -27.68
N MET A 43 -3.23 30.94 -26.44
CA MET A 43 -4.41 30.60 -25.63
C MET A 43 -5.44 31.70 -25.53
N ASP A 44 -5.24 32.84 -26.19
CA ASP A 44 -6.13 33.99 -26.16
C ASP A 44 -7.58 33.63 -26.57
N ALA A 45 -7.76 32.74 -27.53
CA ALA A 45 -9.07 32.22 -27.97
C ALA A 45 -9.76 31.32 -26.90
N MET A 46 -9.07 30.92 -25.86
CA MET A 46 -9.60 30.01 -24.82
C MET A 46 -10.33 30.74 -23.69
N LEU A 47 -10.07 32.03 -23.50
CA LEU A 47 -10.61 32.83 -22.39
C LEU A 47 -12.15 32.81 -22.28
N PRO A 48 -12.93 32.85 -23.39
CA PRO A 48 -14.39 32.74 -23.31
C PRO A 48 -14.91 31.44 -22.71
N TYR A 49 -14.19 30.36 -22.83
CA TYR A 49 -14.59 29.06 -22.26
C TYR A 49 -14.55 29.02 -20.73
N PHE A 50 -13.68 29.84 -20.10
CA PHE A 50 -13.63 30.00 -18.65
C PHE A 50 -14.90 30.63 -18.07
N GLN A 51 -15.68 31.33 -18.88
CA GLN A 51 -16.94 31.96 -18.46
C GLN A 51 -18.03 30.94 -18.06
N LYS A 52 -17.82 29.65 -18.30
CA LYS A 52 -18.66 28.55 -17.79
C LYS A 52 -18.45 28.27 -16.29
N LEU A 53 -17.36 28.76 -15.71
CA LEU A 53 -17.04 28.54 -14.31
C LEU A 53 -17.77 29.53 -13.38
N PRO A 54 -18.07 29.13 -12.13
CA PRO A 54 -18.62 30.04 -11.15
C PRO A 54 -17.61 31.17 -10.86
N PHE A 55 -18.12 32.38 -10.64
CA PHE A 55 -17.33 33.60 -10.40
C PHE A 55 -16.38 33.99 -11.55
N ALA A 56 -16.60 33.47 -12.74
CA ALA A 56 -15.71 33.69 -13.91
C ALA A 56 -15.48 35.17 -14.22
N GLN A 57 -16.53 36.01 -14.13
CA GLN A 57 -16.45 37.46 -14.41
C GLN A 57 -15.49 38.22 -13.48
N VAL A 58 -15.18 37.66 -12.29
CA VAL A 58 -14.25 38.26 -11.31
C VAL A 58 -12.87 37.65 -11.41
N VAL A 59 -12.80 36.32 -11.58
CA VAL A 59 -11.58 35.54 -11.40
C VAL A 59 -10.86 35.25 -12.73
N PHE A 60 -11.63 35.10 -13.84
CA PHE A 60 -11.12 34.71 -15.16
C PHE A 60 -11.29 35.82 -16.21
N GLN A 61 -10.91 37.06 -15.84
CA GLN A 61 -10.81 38.16 -16.79
C GLN A 61 -9.63 38.03 -17.73
N ASP A 62 -8.57 37.37 -17.25
CA ASP A 62 -7.35 37.01 -17.95
C ASP A 62 -6.77 35.70 -17.40
N PHE A 63 -5.55 35.33 -17.81
CA PHE A 63 -4.88 34.11 -17.36
C PHE A 63 -4.10 34.24 -16.04
N THR A 64 -4.12 35.40 -15.35
CA THR A 64 -3.38 35.61 -14.10
C THR A 64 -3.76 34.59 -13.03
N PHE A 65 -5.06 34.42 -12.78
CA PHE A 65 -5.51 33.43 -11.78
C PHE A 65 -5.16 32.01 -12.17
N SER A 66 -5.33 31.66 -13.46
CA SER A 66 -4.96 30.34 -13.98
C SER A 66 -3.48 30.08 -13.85
N GLY A 67 -2.63 31.09 -14.08
CA GLY A 67 -1.18 31.02 -13.88
C GLY A 67 -0.81 30.74 -12.43
N TRP A 68 -1.37 31.48 -11.48
CA TRP A 68 -1.14 31.21 -10.05
C TRP A 68 -1.68 29.84 -9.62
N ALA A 69 -2.86 29.47 -10.06
CA ALA A 69 -3.45 28.17 -9.75
C ALA A 69 -2.58 27.01 -10.29
N LEU A 70 -2.12 27.12 -11.55
CA LEU A 70 -1.22 26.12 -12.16
C LEU A 70 0.12 26.02 -11.40
N LEU A 71 0.71 27.17 -11.04
CA LEU A 71 1.96 27.22 -10.27
C LEU A 71 1.83 26.51 -8.92
N ILE A 72 0.78 26.82 -8.17
CA ILE A 72 0.58 26.29 -6.82
C ILE A 72 0.15 24.83 -6.88
N VAL A 73 -0.90 24.51 -7.66
CA VAL A 73 -1.54 23.18 -7.64
C VAL A 73 -0.71 22.12 -8.35
N ASN A 74 -0.10 22.45 -9.49
CA ASN A 74 0.66 21.47 -10.27
C ASN A 74 2.18 21.72 -10.26
N GLY A 75 2.64 22.95 -10.14
CA GLY A 75 4.05 23.32 -10.12
C GLY A 75 4.71 22.97 -8.78
N LEU A 76 4.43 23.77 -7.76
CA LEU A 76 5.09 23.69 -6.46
C LEU A 76 4.81 22.36 -5.74
N THR A 77 3.61 21.81 -5.86
CA THR A 77 3.27 20.51 -5.27
C THR A 77 4.13 19.40 -5.85
N ASN A 78 4.22 19.30 -7.18
CA ASN A 78 5.02 18.26 -7.84
C ASN A 78 6.52 18.45 -7.57
N LEU A 79 7.06 19.67 -7.55
CA LEU A 79 8.46 19.93 -7.20
C LEU A 79 8.75 19.58 -5.72
N THR A 80 7.78 19.82 -4.82
CA THR A 80 7.89 19.38 -3.42
C THR A 80 7.93 17.84 -3.32
N ALA A 81 7.10 17.14 -4.07
CA ALA A 81 7.15 15.68 -4.11
C ALA A 81 8.48 15.18 -4.68
N ALA A 82 9.00 15.82 -5.74
CA ALA A 82 10.30 15.49 -6.33
C ALA A 82 11.43 15.68 -5.31
N ALA A 83 11.45 16.81 -4.58
CA ALA A 83 12.43 17.07 -3.53
C ALA A 83 12.40 16.00 -2.43
N LEU A 84 11.20 15.61 -1.97
CA LEU A 84 11.02 14.55 -0.98
C LEU A 84 11.50 13.19 -1.49
N LEU A 85 11.27 12.88 -2.77
CA LEU A 85 11.78 11.68 -3.41
C LEU A 85 13.31 11.69 -3.50
N LEU A 86 13.92 12.82 -3.86
CA LEU A 86 15.39 12.97 -3.90
C LEU A 86 16.00 12.79 -2.51
N MET A 87 15.34 13.30 -1.47
CA MET A 87 15.74 13.14 -0.07
C MET A 87 15.42 11.73 0.49
N ASP A 88 15.00 10.80 -0.34
CA ASP A 88 14.61 9.43 0.04
C ASP A 88 13.49 9.36 1.12
N ARG A 89 12.62 10.37 1.14
CA ARG A 89 11.49 10.40 2.07
C ARG A 89 10.30 9.63 1.49
N ARG A 90 9.78 8.68 2.25
CA ARG A 90 8.62 7.86 1.84
C ARG A 90 7.35 8.68 1.57
N SER A 91 7.20 9.82 2.23
CA SER A 91 6.12 10.77 1.96
C SER A 91 6.11 11.26 0.52
N GLY A 92 7.28 11.36 -0.14
CA GLY A 92 7.39 11.73 -1.55
C GLY A 92 6.65 10.76 -2.47
N ALA A 93 6.65 9.45 -2.18
CA ALA A 93 5.93 8.46 -2.97
C ALA A 93 4.39 8.62 -2.85
N VAL A 94 3.90 8.90 -1.64
CA VAL A 94 2.47 9.14 -1.40
C VAL A 94 2.02 10.45 -2.04
N LEU A 95 2.73 11.54 -1.75
CA LEU A 95 2.40 12.87 -2.28
C LEU A 95 2.49 12.92 -3.79
N GLY A 96 3.54 12.33 -4.39
CA GLY A 96 3.66 12.27 -5.85
C GLY A 96 2.48 11.54 -6.50
N GLY A 97 2.01 10.43 -5.91
CA GLY A 97 0.82 9.73 -6.37
C GLY A 97 -0.46 10.57 -6.24
N VAL A 98 -0.64 11.25 -5.10
CA VAL A 98 -1.79 12.15 -4.86
C VAL A 98 -1.79 13.31 -5.87
N PHE A 99 -0.64 13.89 -6.16
CA PHE A 99 -0.55 15.00 -7.11
C PHE A 99 -0.81 14.55 -8.56
N GLY A 100 -0.55 13.28 -8.90
CA GLY A 100 -1.01 12.70 -10.16
C GLY A 100 -2.55 12.66 -10.25
N VAL A 101 -3.23 12.29 -9.15
CA VAL A 101 -4.71 12.35 -9.09
C VAL A 101 -5.20 13.80 -9.16
N MET A 102 -4.53 14.74 -8.49
CA MET A 102 -4.87 16.17 -8.58
C MET A 102 -4.76 16.69 -10.02
N LEU A 103 -3.72 16.29 -10.76
CA LEU A 103 -3.60 16.65 -12.19
C LEU A 103 -4.76 16.07 -13.00
N MET A 104 -5.14 14.80 -12.78
CA MET A 104 -6.32 14.23 -13.47
C MET A 104 -7.59 15.03 -13.18
N LEU A 105 -7.84 15.41 -11.92
CA LEU A 105 -8.99 16.22 -11.54
C LEU A 105 -8.94 17.61 -12.18
N TRP A 106 -7.76 18.23 -12.25
CA TRP A 106 -7.53 19.49 -12.96
C TRP A 106 -7.93 19.37 -14.43
N ILE A 107 -7.49 18.31 -15.11
CA ILE A 107 -7.85 18.07 -16.52
C ILE A 107 -9.34 17.73 -16.68
N CYS A 108 -9.99 17.05 -15.73
CA CYS A 108 -11.44 16.86 -15.75
C CYS A 108 -12.20 18.20 -15.77
N ILE A 109 -11.71 19.22 -15.05
CA ILE A 109 -12.30 20.57 -15.12
C ILE A 109 -12.07 21.16 -16.51
N GLN A 110 -10.91 20.96 -17.13
CA GLN A 110 -10.64 21.41 -18.50
C GLN A 110 -11.56 20.74 -19.53
N PHE A 111 -11.80 19.42 -19.42
CA PHE A 111 -12.77 18.71 -20.27
C PHE A 111 -14.21 19.27 -20.14
N TYR A 112 -14.58 19.79 -18.98
CA TYR A 112 -15.87 20.47 -18.83
C TYR A 112 -15.90 21.83 -19.53
N MET A 113 -14.79 22.58 -19.50
CA MET A 113 -14.69 23.91 -20.08
C MET A 113 -14.47 23.88 -21.59
N PHE A 114 -13.55 23.07 -22.05
CA PHE A 114 -13.06 23.06 -23.43
C PHE A 114 -13.51 21.81 -24.19
N PRO A 115 -13.60 21.87 -25.52
CA PRO A 115 -13.67 20.68 -26.35
C PRO A 115 -12.41 19.83 -26.09
N ALA A 116 -12.58 18.51 -26.01
CA ALA A 116 -11.46 17.59 -25.79
C ALA A 116 -10.39 17.78 -26.87
N ASN A 117 -9.16 17.98 -26.44
CA ASN A 117 -8.02 18.19 -27.32
C ASN A 117 -6.86 17.27 -26.94
N PHE A 118 -5.87 17.17 -27.81
CA PHE A 118 -4.72 16.29 -27.63
C PHE A 118 -3.94 16.59 -26.32
N MET A 119 -3.79 17.88 -25.97
CA MET A 119 -3.03 18.29 -24.78
C MET A 119 -3.71 17.81 -23.49
N ASP A 120 -5.02 18.04 -23.36
CA ASP A 120 -5.80 17.63 -22.19
C ASP A 120 -5.77 16.12 -22.01
N ILE A 121 -5.97 15.37 -23.10
CA ILE A 121 -5.90 13.90 -23.07
C ILE A 121 -4.51 13.45 -22.63
N SER A 122 -3.46 14.06 -23.17
CA SER A 122 -2.07 13.70 -22.83
C SER A 122 -1.76 13.97 -21.35
N PHE A 123 -2.14 15.15 -20.83
CA PHE A 123 -1.90 15.47 -19.42
C PHE A 123 -2.77 14.64 -18.46
N PHE A 124 -3.96 14.24 -18.86
CA PHE A 124 -4.76 13.27 -18.10
C PHE A 124 -4.04 11.92 -17.98
N LEU A 125 -3.49 11.42 -19.08
CA LEU A 125 -2.72 10.17 -19.10
C LEU A 125 -1.41 10.29 -18.31
N PHE A 126 -0.74 11.43 -18.34
CA PHE A 126 0.44 11.69 -17.50
C PHE A 126 0.09 11.69 -16.02
N GLY A 127 -1.03 12.31 -15.63
CA GLY A 127 -1.54 12.24 -14.26
C GLY A 127 -1.86 10.81 -13.82
N LEU A 128 -2.47 10.02 -14.69
CA LEU A 128 -2.74 8.60 -14.45
C LEU A 128 -1.43 7.80 -14.28
N ALA A 129 -0.46 8.00 -15.15
CA ALA A 129 0.85 7.34 -15.05
C ALA A 129 1.60 7.73 -13.77
N GLN A 130 1.54 9.01 -13.40
CA GLN A 130 2.11 9.51 -12.15
C GLN A 130 1.41 8.89 -10.92
N ALA A 131 0.09 8.85 -10.89
CA ALA A 131 -0.69 8.25 -9.80
C ALA A 131 -0.38 6.75 -9.67
N ALA A 132 -0.35 6.02 -10.78
CA ALA A 132 -0.03 4.60 -10.82
C ALA A 132 1.40 4.30 -10.34
N THR A 133 2.38 5.09 -10.77
CA THR A 133 3.77 4.93 -10.32
C THR A 133 3.94 5.31 -8.85
N GLY A 134 3.24 6.32 -8.36
CA GLY A 134 3.20 6.70 -6.94
C GLY A 134 2.63 5.59 -6.08
N TYR A 135 1.51 5.00 -6.50
CA TYR A 135 0.92 3.85 -5.83
C TYR A 135 1.87 2.64 -5.84
N ALA A 136 2.50 2.34 -6.97
CA ALA A 136 3.48 1.26 -7.07
C ALA A 136 4.68 1.48 -6.14
N ALA A 137 5.24 2.69 -6.11
CA ALA A 137 6.34 3.05 -5.23
C ALA A 137 5.94 2.91 -3.75
N TRP A 138 4.74 3.34 -3.38
CA TRP A 138 4.22 3.17 -2.02
C TRP A 138 4.11 1.69 -1.61
N VAL A 139 3.51 0.85 -2.46
CA VAL A 139 3.37 -0.59 -2.17
C VAL A 139 4.73 -1.28 -2.07
N PHE A 140 5.64 -1.03 -3.02
CA PHE A 140 6.97 -1.65 -3.01
C PHE A 140 7.83 -1.18 -1.83
N SER A 141 7.71 0.09 -1.42
CA SER A 141 8.38 0.57 -0.21
C SER A 141 7.93 -0.19 1.04
N ARG A 142 6.65 -0.57 1.11
CA ARG A 142 6.11 -1.38 2.20
C ARG A 142 6.62 -2.83 2.18
N GLN A 143 6.74 -3.41 1.00
CA GLN A 143 7.23 -4.79 0.86
C GLN A 143 8.72 -4.89 1.20
N GLU A 144 9.53 -3.87 0.86
CA GLU A 144 10.97 -3.85 1.14
C GLU A 144 11.30 -3.47 2.59
N GLU A 145 10.38 -2.82 3.29
CA GLU A 145 10.55 -2.39 4.67
C GLU A 145 10.96 -3.54 5.61
N PHE A 146 10.41 -4.73 5.40
CA PHE A 146 10.67 -5.92 6.22
C PHE A 146 11.74 -6.84 5.65
N ALA A 147 12.19 -6.63 4.41
CA ALA A 147 13.28 -7.42 3.82
C ALA A 147 14.66 -7.11 4.44
N SER A 148 14.80 -5.95 5.06
CA SER A 148 16.06 -5.51 5.70
C SER A 148 16.21 -5.98 7.15
N TYR A 149 15.18 -6.52 7.77
CA TYR A 149 15.22 -7.04 9.15
C TYR A 149 15.59 -8.52 9.18
N LEU A 150 16.66 -8.92 8.51
CA LEU A 150 17.25 -10.25 8.65
C LEU A 150 18.00 -10.32 9.98
N ARG A 151 17.26 -10.48 11.08
CA ARG A 151 17.83 -10.87 12.37
C ARG A 151 18.21 -12.35 12.28
N ARG A 152 19.31 -12.73 12.91
CA ARG A 152 19.68 -14.13 13.05
C ARG A 152 18.76 -14.78 14.10
N TYR A 153 18.18 -15.90 13.76
CA TYR A 153 17.25 -16.66 14.62
C TYR A 153 17.88 -18.03 14.85
N ASP A 154 18.69 -18.13 15.92
CA ASP A 154 19.56 -19.31 16.14
C ASP A 154 18.79 -20.49 16.74
N ARG A 155 17.63 -20.26 17.36
CA ARG A 155 16.83 -21.29 18.03
C ARG A 155 15.69 -21.85 17.19
N VAL A 156 15.41 -21.29 16.03
CA VAL A 156 14.34 -21.76 15.13
C VAL A 156 14.62 -23.21 14.72
N GLY A 157 13.62 -24.09 14.92
CA GLY A 157 13.70 -25.50 14.54
C GLY A 157 14.40 -26.41 15.56
N THR A 158 14.77 -25.91 16.73
CA THR A 158 15.42 -26.73 17.79
C THR A 158 14.43 -27.56 18.60
N ASN A 159 13.13 -27.27 18.54
CA ASN A 159 12.06 -28.01 19.20
C ASN A 159 11.10 -28.61 18.17
N GLU A 160 11.19 -29.90 17.96
CA GLU A 160 10.39 -30.65 16.98
C GLU A 160 8.91 -30.80 17.38
N LYS A 161 8.55 -30.53 18.64
CA LYS A 161 7.19 -30.63 19.15
C LYS A 161 6.38 -29.34 19.03
N ARG A 162 7.00 -28.26 18.57
CA ARG A 162 6.36 -26.97 18.38
C ARG A 162 6.44 -26.50 16.93
N LEU A 163 5.32 -25.98 16.43
CA LEU A 163 5.23 -25.45 15.08
C LEU A 163 4.68 -24.02 15.10
N VAL A 164 5.29 -23.13 14.33
CA VAL A 164 4.76 -21.81 14.01
C VAL A 164 4.31 -21.80 12.55
N VAL A 165 3.01 -21.66 12.34
CA VAL A 165 2.41 -21.53 11.01
C VAL A 165 2.08 -20.08 10.76
N TYR A 166 2.48 -19.54 9.61
CA TYR A 166 2.20 -18.14 9.30
C TYR A 166 1.92 -17.89 7.82
N PHE A 167 1.17 -16.83 7.56
CA PHE A 167 1.08 -16.21 6.25
C PHE A 167 1.56 -14.76 6.32
N SER A 168 2.44 -14.34 5.42
CA SER A 168 2.94 -12.97 5.41
C SER A 168 3.01 -12.38 4.01
N ARG A 169 2.28 -11.29 3.78
CA ARG A 169 2.29 -10.56 2.51
C ARG A 169 3.43 -9.52 2.44
N LEU A 170 3.66 -8.79 3.53
CA LEU A 170 4.58 -7.65 3.58
C LEU A 170 5.82 -7.88 4.46
N GLY A 171 5.89 -9.02 5.16
CA GLY A 171 6.99 -9.37 6.03
C GLY A 171 6.78 -9.12 7.52
N ALA A 172 5.77 -8.32 7.94
CA ALA A 172 5.51 -8.05 9.35
C ALA A 172 5.15 -9.31 10.14
N VAL A 173 4.27 -10.14 9.58
CA VAL A 173 3.89 -11.41 10.21
C VAL A 173 5.06 -12.39 10.21
N ARG A 174 5.85 -12.43 9.12
CA ARG A 174 7.05 -13.27 9.06
C ARG A 174 8.04 -12.91 10.16
N GLN A 175 8.25 -11.61 10.41
CA GLN A 175 9.11 -11.17 11.51
C GLN A 175 8.55 -11.65 12.85
N ALA A 176 7.26 -11.45 13.14
CA ALA A 176 6.63 -11.90 14.37
C ALA A 176 6.66 -13.42 14.54
N ALA A 177 6.46 -14.17 13.46
CA ALA A 177 6.51 -15.62 13.45
C ALA A 177 7.93 -16.16 13.73
N LEU A 178 8.94 -15.57 13.12
CA LEU A 178 10.34 -15.96 13.36
C LEU A 178 10.80 -15.59 14.77
N GLU A 179 10.39 -14.44 15.30
CA GLU A 179 10.65 -14.06 16.70
C GLU A 179 9.99 -15.04 17.68
N GLU A 180 8.77 -15.50 17.38
CA GLU A 180 8.07 -16.49 18.19
C GLU A 180 8.72 -17.86 18.09
N ALA A 181 9.11 -18.27 16.89
CA ALA A 181 9.81 -19.54 16.68
C ALA A 181 11.18 -19.55 17.38
N ASP A 182 11.93 -18.44 17.33
CA ASP A 182 13.21 -18.31 18.05
C ASP A 182 13.03 -18.37 19.58
N ARG A 183 11.95 -17.74 20.08
CA ARG A 183 11.64 -17.76 21.52
C ARG A 183 11.29 -19.17 22.02
N THR A 184 10.57 -19.95 21.22
CA THR A 184 10.04 -21.28 21.60
C THR A 184 10.86 -22.46 21.09
N GLY A 185 11.81 -22.22 20.18
CA GLY A 185 12.53 -23.23 19.44
C GLY A 185 11.72 -23.89 18.32
N ALA A 186 10.50 -23.42 18.03
CA ALA A 186 9.56 -24.07 17.14
C ALA A 186 10.07 -24.17 15.70
N GLN A 187 9.61 -25.20 15.01
CA GLN A 187 9.69 -25.28 13.55
C GLN A 187 8.80 -24.21 12.91
N VAL A 188 9.07 -23.85 11.67
CA VAL A 188 8.34 -22.77 10.97
C VAL A 188 7.79 -23.26 9.66
N PHE A 189 6.50 -23.00 9.41
CA PHE A 189 5.83 -23.28 8.15
C PHE A 189 5.15 -22.03 7.57
N GLU A 190 5.59 -21.64 6.38
CA GLU A 190 4.99 -20.51 5.65
C GLU A 190 3.84 -20.99 4.77
N LEU A 191 2.62 -20.55 5.06
CA LEU A 191 1.48 -20.78 4.20
C LEU A 191 1.68 -20.05 2.85
N ARG A 192 1.53 -20.79 1.76
CA ARG A 192 1.59 -20.26 0.40
C ARG A 192 0.30 -20.57 -0.34
N THR A 193 -0.13 -19.65 -1.15
CA THR A 193 -1.33 -19.77 -1.98
C THR A 193 -0.97 -19.70 -3.46
N SER A 194 -1.82 -20.26 -4.32
CA SER A 194 -1.73 -20.07 -5.77
C SER A 194 -2.22 -18.70 -6.22
N GLU A 195 -2.97 -18.00 -5.36
CA GLU A 195 -3.50 -16.68 -5.64
C GLU A 195 -2.41 -15.59 -5.65
N ARG A 196 -2.66 -14.53 -6.40
CA ARG A 196 -1.76 -13.40 -6.48
C ARG A 196 -1.83 -12.55 -5.21
N THR A 197 -0.85 -12.65 -4.33
CA THR A 197 -0.78 -11.89 -3.08
C THR A 197 0.23 -10.73 -3.11
N GLU A 198 1.12 -10.71 -4.10
CA GLU A 198 2.19 -9.73 -4.20
C GLU A 198 1.84 -8.55 -5.12
N GLY A 199 2.56 -7.44 -4.92
CA GLY A 199 2.45 -6.25 -5.74
C GLY A 199 1.16 -5.44 -5.49
N THR A 200 0.88 -4.51 -6.41
CA THR A 200 -0.28 -3.61 -6.32
C THR A 200 -1.60 -4.35 -6.51
N LEU A 201 -1.68 -5.19 -7.54
CA LEU A 201 -2.89 -5.99 -7.80
C LEU A 201 -3.15 -7.01 -6.69
N GLY A 202 -2.09 -7.62 -6.14
CA GLY A 202 -2.22 -8.52 -4.99
C GLY A 202 -2.80 -7.85 -3.75
N PHE A 203 -2.56 -6.53 -3.55
CA PHE A 203 -3.19 -5.80 -2.45
C PHE A 203 -4.71 -5.78 -2.57
N TRP A 204 -5.22 -5.39 -3.73
CA TRP A 204 -6.66 -5.34 -3.99
C TRP A 204 -7.28 -6.73 -4.00
N TRP A 205 -6.57 -7.71 -4.55
CA TRP A 205 -7.03 -9.10 -4.58
C TRP A 205 -7.17 -9.68 -3.17
N CYS A 206 -6.17 -9.51 -2.31
CA CYS A 206 -6.25 -9.88 -0.90
C CYS A 206 -7.37 -9.15 -0.15
N GLY A 207 -7.57 -7.85 -0.44
CA GLY A 207 -8.65 -7.05 0.13
C GLY A 207 -10.04 -7.62 -0.22
N ARG A 208 -10.24 -8.03 -1.48
CA ARG A 208 -11.49 -8.66 -1.92
C ARG A 208 -11.78 -9.95 -1.14
N PHE A 209 -10.79 -10.84 -1.00
CA PHE A 209 -10.95 -12.06 -0.21
C PHE A 209 -11.27 -11.75 1.25
N GLY A 210 -10.61 -10.74 1.84
CA GLY A 210 -10.89 -10.31 3.21
C GLY A 210 -12.32 -9.78 3.40
N MET A 211 -12.79 -8.91 2.49
CA MET A 211 -14.16 -8.35 2.55
C MET A 211 -15.25 -9.41 2.46
N HIS A 212 -15.06 -10.43 1.63
CA HIS A 212 -16.04 -11.50 1.45
C HIS A 212 -15.83 -12.69 2.40
N ARG A 213 -14.81 -12.64 3.26
CA ARG A 213 -14.43 -13.74 4.17
C ARG A 213 -14.18 -15.07 3.46
N TRP A 214 -13.70 -15.00 2.21
CA TRP A 214 -13.40 -16.17 1.40
C TRP A 214 -12.11 -16.83 1.87
N GLU A 215 -11.92 -18.08 1.47
CA GLU A 215 -10.69 -18.84 1.65
C GLU A 215 -9.82 -18.73 0.41
N MET A 216 -8.50 -18.75 0.59
CA MET A 216 -7.56 -18.89 -0.52
C MET A 216 -7.03 -20.32 -0.58
N PRO A 217 -6.98 -20.95 -1.78
CA PRO A 217 -6.42 -22.28 -1.91
C PRO A 217 -4.94 -22.28 -1.47
N LEU A 218 -4.58 -23.24 -0.62
CA LEU A 218 -3.21 -23.41 -0.13
C LEU A 218 -2.44 -24.37 -1.05
N LYS A 219 -1.16 -24.06 -1.28
CA LYS A 219 -0.26 -24.93 -2.07
C LYS A 219 0.13 -26.19 -1.31
N ALA A 220 0.27 -26.10 0.01
CA ALA A 220 0.63 -27.19 0.88
C ALA A 220 0.17 -26.90 2.32
N LEU A 221 -0.02 -27.95 3.09
CA LEU A 221 -0.17 -27.93 4.55
C LEU A 221 1.08 -28.51 5.19
N PRO A 222 1.35 -28.19 6.47
CA PRO A 222 2.34 -28.91 7.24
C PRO A 222 2.00 -30.42 7.28
N GLU A 223 2.99 -31.24 7.00
CA GLU A 223 2.84 -32.68 7.17
C GLU A 223 2.70 -32.99 8.66
N ARG A 224 1.85 -33.97 8.99
CA ARG A 224 1.70 -34.52 10.35
C ARG A 224 1.46 -33.46 11.44
N LEU A 225 0.43 -32.62 11.25
CA LEU A 225 0.05 -31.62 12.27
C LEU A 225 -0.20 -32.24 13.64
N GLU A 226 -0.61 -33.50 13.66
CA GLU A 226 -0.91 -34.31 14.83
C GLU A 226 0.34 -34.64 15.69
N ASP A 227 1.53 -34.57 15.12
CA ASP A 227 2.79 -34.87 15.80
C ASP A 227 3.29 -33.70 16.67
N TYR A 228 2.72 -32.50 16.44
CA TYR A 228 3.06 -31.32 17.25
C TYR A 228 2.17 -31.24 18.49
N ASP A 229 2.79 -30.96 19.62
CA ASP A 229 2.06 -30.75 20.87
C ASP A 229 1.41 -29.37 20.91
N HIS A 230 2.05 -28.37 20.25
CA HIS A 230 1.59 -26.99 20.24
C HIS A 230 1.84 -26.29 18.91
N VAL A 231 0.81 -25.60 18.38
CA VAL A 231 0.89 -24.86 17.11
C VAL A 231 0.58 -23.39 17.35
N THR A 232 1.55 -22.50 17.06
CA THR A 232 1.33 -21.05 17.05
C THR A 232 0.91 -20.61 15.65
N ILE A 233 -0.26 -19.97 15.52
CA ILE A 233 -0.78 -19.49 14.23
C ILE A 233 -0.62 -17.97 14.15
N CYS A 234 0.23 -17.49 13.21
CA CYS A 234 0.47 -16.07 13.00
C CYS A 234 -0.27 -15.57 11.75
N SER A 235 -1.17 -14.61 11.94
CA SER A 235 -2.03 -14.07 10.88
C SER A 235 -1.93 -12.57 10.75
N PRO A 236 -1.89 -12.02 9.51
CA PRO A 236 -2.24 -10.63 9.32
C PRO A 236 -3.76 -10.45 9.42
N ILE A 237 -4.18 -9.24 9.76
CA ILE A 237 -5.58 -8.82 9.67
C ILE A 237 -5.81 -8.16 8.31
N TRP A 238 -6.79 -8.64 7.55
CA TRP A 238 -7.23 -8.10 6.27
C TRP A 238 -8.66 -7.59 6.38
N VAL A 239 -8.86 -6.31 6.09
CA VAL A 239 -10.20 -5.68 6.12
C VAL A 239 -10.94 -5.99 7.43
N PHE A 240 -10.23 -5.83 8.56
CA PHE A 240 -10.72 -6.08 9.93
C PHE A 240 -11.03 -7.54 10.27
N ASP A 241 -10.63 -8.48 9.43
CA ASP A 241 -10.94 -9.90 9.58
C ASP A 241 -9.70 -10.80 9.39
N LEU A 242 -9.87 -12.11 9.57
CA LEU A 242 -8.82 -13.11 9.37
C LEU A 242 -8.35 -13.16 7.92
N ALA A 243 -7.06 -13.24 7.70
CA ALA A 243 -6.50 -13.38 6.36
C ALA A 243 -6.94 -14.69 5.70
N ALA A 244 -7.33 -14.62 4.44
CA ALA A 244 -7.90 -15.74 3.68
C ALA A 244 -7.05 -17.03 3.64
N PRO A 245 -5.70 -16.97 3.51
CA PRO A 245 -4.87 -18.18 3.59
C PRO A 245 -4.89 -18.82 4.99
N VAL A 246 -4.93 -18.00 6.04
CA VAL A 246 -4.99 -18.53 7.42
C VAL A 246 -6.37 -19.09 7.73
N ARG A 247 -7.43 -18.49 7.19
CA ARG A 247 -8.79 -19.03 7.25
C ARG A 247 -8.88 -20.43 6.64
N ALA A 248 -8.32 -20.60 5.43
CA ALA A 248 -8.23 -21.88 4.77
C ALA A 248 -7.44 -22.92 5.58
N PHE A 249 -6.32 -22.48 6.19
CA PHE A 249 -5.52 -23.33 7.07
C PHE A 249 -6.35 -23.80 8.29
N CYS A 250 -7.00 -22.88 9.01
CA CYS A 250 -7.78 -23.23 10.20
C CYS A 250 -8.88 -24.26 9.89
N ARG A 251 -9.57 -24.12 8.76
CA ARG A 251 -10.58 -25.10 8.34
C ARG A 251 -10.00 -26.48 8.01
N GLN A 252 -8.86 -26.50 7.29
CA GLN A 252 -8.23 -27.76 6.88
C GLN A 252 -7.46 -28.44 8.02
N ALA A 253 -7.11 -27.68 9.06
CA ALA A 253 -6.43 -28.16 10.27
C ALA A 253 -7.41 -28.52 11.41
N ALA A 254 -8.73 -28.38 11.19
CA ALA A 254 -9.74 -28.67 12.20
C ALA A 254 -9.62 -30.13 12.74
N GLY A 255 -9.58 -30.28 14.07
CA GLY A 255 -9.44 -31.54 14.74
C GLY A 255 -8.04 -32.18 14.67
N ARG A 256 -7.06 -31.52 14.02
CA ARG A 256 -5.70 -32.05 13.83
C ARG A 256 -4.66 -31.38 14.74
N ILE A 257 -5.04 -30.32 15.44
CA ILE A 257 -4.18 -29.55 16.34
C ILE A 257 -4.65 -29.81 17.77
N ARG A 258 -3.70 -30.14 18.66
CA ARG A 258 -3.98 -30.41 20.07
C ARG A 258 -4.14 -29.11 20.87
N GLU A 259 -3.13 -28.24 20.77
CA GLU A 259 -3.11 -26.94 21.43
C GLU A 259 -2.67 -25.85 20.45
N ALA A 260 -3.30 -24.67 20.54
CA ALA A 260 -2.94 -23.54 19.72
C ALA A 260 -2.91 -22.23 20.49
N ASP A 261 -2.01 -21.33 20.09
CA ASP A 261 -2.05 -19.92 20.41
C ASP A 261 -1.95 -19.08 19.13
N TYR A 262 -2.35 -17.81 19.21
CA TYR A 262 -2.44 -16.97 18.03
C TYR A 262 -1.63 -15.68 18.18
N VAL A 263 -1.02 -15.26 17.07
CA VAL A 263 -0.33 -13.98 16.92
C VAL A 263 -0.99 -13.19 15.78
N LEU A 264 -1.80 -12.21 16.13
CA LEU A 264 -2.49 -11.35 15.17
C LEU A 264 -1.70 -10.08 14.93
N VAL A 265 -1.33 -9.84 13.67
CA VAL A 265 -0.53 -8.68 13.25
C VAL A 265 -1.40 -7.73 12.44
N HIS A 266 -1.44 -6.46 12.85
CA HIS A 266 -2.32 -5.46 12.26
C HIS A 266 -1.70 -4.05 12.26
N TYR A 267 -2.33 -3.11 11.56
CA TYR A 267 -1.89 -1.71 11.45
C TYR A 267 -2.72 -0.73 12.27
N GLN A 268 -3.92 -1.13 12.70
CA GLN A 268 -4.82 -0.28 13.48
C GLN A 268 -4.74 -0.64 14.96
N LYS A 269 -5.01 0.32 15.84
CA LYS A 269 -5.01 0.11 17.29
C LYS A 269 -6.32 -0.52 17.81
N LEU A 270 -6.86 -1.48 17.05
CA LEU A 270 -8.09 -2.20 17.41
C LEU A 270 -7.73 -3.55 18.04
N ARG A 271 -8.64 -4.04 18.90
CA ARG A 271 -8.57 -5.39 19.45
C ARG A 271 -9.30 -6.35 18.50
N TYR A 272 -8.67 -7.46 18.17
CA TYR A 272 -9.20 -8.45 17.23
C TYR A 272 -9.56 -9.77 17.92
N ALA A 273 -10.08 -9.70 19.18
CA ALA A 273 -10.49 -10.88 19.93
C ALA A 273 -11.52 -11.72 19.16
N ARG A 274 -12.49 -11.07 18.49
CA ARG A 274 -13.49 -11.77 17.64
C ARG A 274 -12.84 -12.62 16.53
N VAL A 275 -11.73 -12.19 15.97
CA VAL A 275 -11.01 -12.97 14.95
C VAL A 275 -10.40 -14.22 15.57
N ALA A 276 -9.87 -14.11 16.79
CA ALA A 276 -9.34 -15.25 17.53
C ALA A 276 -10.45 -16.23 17.94
N ASP A 277 -11.63 -15.73 18.35
CA ASP A 277 -12.80 -16.55 18.67
C ASP A 277 -13.30 -17.31 17.43
N GLU A 278 -13.24 -16.69 16.26
CA GLU A 278 -13.54 -17.35 14.99
C GLU A 278 -12.52 -18.46 14.64
N MET A 279 -11.23 -18.23 14.93
CA MET A 279 -10.21 -19.27 14.75
C MET A 279 -10.44 -20.47 15.67
N ASP A 280 -10.81 -20.23 16.95
CA ASP A 280 -11.20 -21.28 17.90
C ASP A 280 -12.35 -22.14 17.35
N ALA A 281 -13.40 -21.47 16.85
CA ALA A 281 -14.56 -22.15 16.28
C ALA A 281 -14.22 -22.97 15.02
N MET A 282 -13.34 -22.48 14.15
CA MET A 282 -12.90 -23.20 12.95
C MET A 282 -12.02 -24.41 13.27
N LEU A 283 -11.15 -24.29 14.27
CA LEU A 283 -10.24 -25.36 14.67
C LEU A 283 -10.91 -26.40 15.60
N GLY A 284 -12.03 -26.05 16.22
CA GLY A 284 -12.72 -26.90 17.20
C GLY A 284 -11.96 -27.01 18.54
N LEU A 285 -11.17 -25.99 18.90
CA LEU A 285 -10.41 -25.95 20.15
C LEU A 285 -10.46 -24.54 20.77
N ARG A 286 -10.10 -24.45 22.05
CA ARG A 286 -9.91 -23.16 22.71
C ARG A 286 -8.42 -22.81 22.73
N ARG A 287 -8.06 -21.62 22.29
CA ARG A 287 -6.69 -21.13 22.29
C ARG A 287 -6.09 -21.06 23.70
N THR A 288 -4.80 -21.32 23.81
CA THR A 288 -4.03 -21.18 25.04
C THR A 288 -3.53 -19.75 25.27
N GLY A 289 -3.45 -18.93 24.21
CA GLY A 289 -3.01 -17.55 24.28
C GLY A 289 -3.31 -16.76 23.04
N LEU A 290 -3.33 -15.44 23.18
CA LEU A 290 -3.49 -14.49 22.07
C LEU A 290 -2.52 -13.32 22.23
N ARG A 291 -1.70 -13.07 21.22
CA ARG A 291 -0.85 -11.90 21.10
C ARG A 291 -1.35 -11.02 19.95
N SER A 292 -1.58 -9.76 20.25
CA SER A 292 -2.02 -8.75 19.27
C SER A 292 -0.90 -7.74 19.06
N ILE A 293 -0.35 -7.68 17.86
CA ILE A 293 0.83 -6.87 17.52
C ILE A 293 0.46 -5.82 16.50
N CYS A 294 0.56 -4.55 16.88
CA CYS A 294 0.34 -3.43 15.98
C CYS A 294 1.67 -2.94 15.39
N PHE A 295 1.79 -2.99 14.06
CA PHE A 295 2.91 -2.41 13.32
C PHE A 295 2.49 -1.11 12.65
N ARG A 296 3.31 -0.07 12.73
CA ARG A 296 3.18 1.15 11.95
C ARG A 296 4.51 1.55 11.37
N ARG A 297 4.55 1.81 10.08
CA ARG A 297 5.76 2.22 9.36
C ARG A 297 6.96 1.29 9.63
N GLY A 298 6.71 -0.03 9.63
CA GLY A 298 7.74 -1.04 9.86
C GLY A 298 8.22 -1.22 11.30
N ARG A 299 7.62 -0.50 12.23
CA ARG A 299 7.96 -0.61 13.65
C ARG A 299 6.80 -1.17 14.44
N ARG A 300 7.10 -2.05 15.39
CA ARG A 300 6.14 -2.49 16.40
C ARG A 300 5.85 -1.31 17.33
N VAL A 301 4.59 -0.87 17.36
CA VAL A 301 4.15 0.29 18.17
C VAL A 301 3.33 -0.12 19.39
N ARG A 302 2.75 -1.31 19.37
CA ARG A 302 1.97 -1.87 20.49
C ARG A 302 1.99 -3.38 20.41
N GLU A 303 2.08 -4.02 21.56
CA GLU A 303 1.89 -5.46 21.73
C GLU A 303 1.04 -5.68 22.97
N GLU A 304 0.02 -6.51 22.85
CA GLU A 304 -0.85 -6.92 23.95
C GLU A 304 -0.88 -8.44 24.00
N ILE A 305 -0.71 -8.98 25.21
CA ILE A 305 -0.96 -10.38 25.52
C ILE A 305 -2.33 -10.44 26.16
N ILE A 306 -3.26 -11.14 25.51
CA ILE A 306 -4.63 -11.33 25.95
C ILE A 306 -4.72 -12.79 26.45
N ARG A 307 -4.88 -12.95 27.73
CA ARG A 307 -5.03 -14.27 28.39
C ARG A 307 -6.49 -14.70 28.40
#